data_119c2d81cc4c560b2c76b55b52c47a29
#
_entry.id   119c2d81cc4c560b2c76b55b52c47a29
#
_cell.length_a   1.000
_cell.length_b   1.000
_cell.length_c   1.000
_cell.angle_alpha   90.00
_cell.angle_beta   90.00
_cell.angle_gamma   90.00
#
_symmetry.space_group_name_H-M   'P 1'
#
loop_
_entity.id
_entity.type
_entity.pdbx_description
1 polymer ?
#
loop_
_entity_poly.entity_id
_entity_poly.type
_entity_poly.pdbx_seq_one_letter_code
_entity_poly.pdbx_strand_id
1 'polypeptide(L)'
;MDQRRWLRWGLGITAAWLLAAIVPPGWGQGTLPPAGPGPVTRIADENSGVPAVTGNRQTPVPSWGRPLPFPIVIADRRNNRLLEVTPDKRIVWAFDSPNLKVYRGNEDVNFALDGRTLWVSEEDNYDIHGIDYEKRQLIWTYGVPDVKGSKPGYLNYPDDAHLLADGKVMTADIRNCRILFVDRESLKIAAQWGRPGQCKHDPPRTLDYPNGATPMANGDILVTEIRGPWISRITREGKVLWSVQAPKVRYPSDAFPTWDGRQVIVADFMKPGRVIIFDPATRKIAWEYEVKQGEGMLDHPSLARELPTGDVLVTDDLRHRVIVIDRATKAIIWQYGVTDQASNEPGYLHYPDGLDLDVFRDWKAQAAKRP
;
A
#
# COMPACT_ATOMS: atom_id res chain seq x y z
N MET A 1 62.73 8.39 0.20
CA MET A 1 61.94 9.31 -0.62
C MET A 1 60.75 8.54 -1.08
N ASP A 2 59.79 8.39 -0.31
CA ASP A 2 58.54 9.10 -0.02
C ASP A 2 57.77 9.55 -1.25
N GLN A 3 56.72 8.89 -1.51
CA GLN A 3 55.43 9.50 -1.84
C GLN A 3 54.31 8.46 -1.79
N ARG A 4 53.60 8.56 -0.67
CA ARG A 4 52.21 8.15 -0.50
C ARG A 4 51.29 9.05 -1.33
N ARG A 5 50.15 8.51 -1.82
CA ARG A 5 48.84 9.20 -1.78
C ARG A 5 47.87 8.57 -2.73
N TRP A 6 46.84 8.19 -2.23
CA TRP A 6 45.42 8.46 -1.90
C TRP A 6 44.48 7.63 -2.73
N LEU A 7 44.10 6.54 -2.18
CA LEU A 7 42.77 5.98 -2.43
C LEU A 7 41.78 6.73 -1.54
N ARG A 8 40.83 7.41 -2.12
CA ARG A 8 39.59 7.88 -1.49
C ARG A 8 38.43 7.41 -2.32
N TRP A 9 37.71 6.44 -1.79
CA TRP A 9 36.36 6.49 -1.23
C TRP A 9 35.36 7.28 -2.08
N GLY A 10 34.67 6.56 -2.96
CA GLY A 10 33.40 6.92 -3.53
C GLY A 10 32.41 5.86 -3.13
N LEU A 11 32.04 5.81 -1.85
CA LEU A 11 30.93 5.00 -1.40
C LEU A 11 29.66 5.83 -1.40
N GLY A 12 28.78 5.37 -2.20
CA GLY A 12 27.38 5.58 -2.33
C GLY A 12 26.63 6.14 -1.13
N ILE A 13 26.13 7.32 -1.34
CA ILE A 13 24.99 7.89 -0.63
C ILE A 13 24.01 8.24 -1.76
N THR A 14 23.20 7.31 -2.19
CA THR A 14 22.24 7.59 -3.26
C THR A 14 20.82 7.12 -2.99
N ALA A 15 20.57 6.36 -1.94
CA ALA A 15 19.21 5.95 -1.63
C ALA A 15 18.49 6.85 -0.61
N ALA A 16 19.21 7.57 0.26
CA ALA A 16 18.61 8.41 1.29
C ALA A 16 18.16 9.81 0.80
N TRP A 17 18.53 10.22 -0.41
CA TRP A 17 18.24 11.56 -0.92
C TRP A 17 17.01 11.66 -1.81
N LEU A 18 16.49 10.56 -2.33
CA LEU A 18 15.34 10.61 -3.24
C LEU A 18 14.00 10.83 -2.52
N LEU A 19 13.89 10.49 -1.25
CA LEU A 19 12.68 10.78 -0.47
C LEU A 19 12.66 12.19 0.15
N ALA A 20 13.81 12.83 0.29
CA ALA A 20 13.90 14.19 0.82
C ALA A 20 13.76 15.30 -0.23
N ALA A 21 13.83 14.98 -1.52
CA ALA A 21 13.89 15.99 -2.59
C ALA A 21 12.52 16.35 -3.21
N ILE A 22 11.41 15.80 -2.70
CA ILE A 22 10.07 16.06 -3.26
C ILE A 22 9.20 16.93 -2.31
N VAL A 23 9.79 17.58 -1.33
CA VAL A 23 9.09 18.61 -0.57
C VAL A 23 9.33 19.95 -1.28
N PRO A 24 8.31 20.62 -1.84
CA PRO A 24 8.47 21.95 -2.40
C PRO A 24 8.95 22.92 -1.30
N PRO A 25 9.87 23.85 -1.58
CA PRO A 25 10.24 24.87 -0.61
C PRO A 25 9.07 25.85 -0.42
N GLY A 26 8.46 25.83 0.75
CA GLY A 26 7.36 26.76 1.07
C GLY A 26 6.57 26.46 2.33
N TRP A 27 6.77 25.35 2.97
CA TRP A 27 6.07 25.02 4.22
C TRP A 27 6.91 25.48 5.41
N GLY A 28 6.52 26.62 5.99
CA GLY A 28 7.17 27.20 7.14
C GLY A 28 7.23 26.22 8.31
N GLN A 29 8.42 26.01 8.85
CA GLN A 29 8.66 25.32 10.11
C GLN A 29 8.06 26.15 11.26
N GLY A 30 6.77 25.96 11.52
CA GLY A 30 6.19 26.36 12.79
C GLY A 30 6.61 25.32 13.83
N THR A 31 7.48 25.70 14.76
CA THR A 31 7.79 24.90 15.93
C THR A 31 6.53 24.74 16.77
N LEU A 32 5.83 23.61 16.63
CA LEU A 32 4.80 23.22 17.59
C LEU A 32 5.49 22.73 18.87
N PRO A 33 4.93 22.99 20.05
CA PRO A 33 5.47 22.46 21.29
C PRO A 33 5.46 20.93 21.24
N PRO A 34 6.39 20.25 21.96
CA PRO A 34 6.43 18.79 21.98
C PRO A 34 5.09 18.27 22.51
N ALA A 35 4.29 17.69 21.64
CA ALA A 35 3.10 16.98 22.06
C ALA A 35 3.55 15.79 22.92
N GLY A 36 3.11 15.75 24.15
CA GLY A 36 3.16 14.52 24.94
C GLY A 36 2.42 13.41 24.19
N PRO A 37 2.45 12.14 24.65
CA PRO A 37 1.71 11.08 24.03
C PRO A 37 0.24 11.51 23.94
N GLY A 38 -0.16 11.94 22.76
CA GLY A 38 -1.53 12.33 22.49
C GLY A 38 -2.42 11.11 22.72
N PRO A 39 -3.63 11.28 23.22
CA PRO A 39 -4.56 10.17 23.36
C PRO A 39 -4.79 9.60 21.97
N VAL A 40 -4.53 8.30 21.79
CA VAL A 40 -5.00 7.56 20.63
C VAL A 40 -6.52 7.69 20.64
N THR A 41 -7.07 8.42 19.69
CA THR A 41 -8.48 8.78 19.71
C THR A 41 -9.29 7.66 19.06
N ARG A 42 -10.09 6.97 19.85
CA ARG A 42 -11.16 6.11 19.36
C ARG A 42 -12.40 6.96 19.15
N ILE A 43 -12.85 7.08 17.91
CA ILE A 43 -14.20 7.59 17.65
C ILE A 43 -15.13 6.39 17.86
N ALA A 44 -16.04 6.48 18.84
CA ALA A 44 -16.89 5.38 19.24
C ALA A 44 -17.71 4.83 18.07
N ASP A 45 -17.55 3.55 17.80
CA ASP A 45 -18.41 2.79 16.90
C ASP A 45 -19.50 2.11 17.77
N GLU A 46 -20.75 2.45 17.54
CA GLU A 46 -21.89 1.85 18.24
C GLU A 46 -22.22 0.42 17.78
N ASN A 47 -21.48 -0.11 16.78
CA ASN A 47 -21.70 -1.44 16.22
C ASN A 47 -20.48 -2.37 16.40
N SER A 48 -20.08 -2.63 17.64
CA SER A 48 -18.98 -3.57 17.95
C SER A 48 -19.32 -5.06 17.74
N GLY A 49 -20.44 -5.38 17.13
CA GLY A 49 -20.86 -6.74 16.83
C GLY A 49 -20.64 -7.14 15.38
N VAL A 50 -19.43 -6.98 14.83
CA VAL A 50 -19.10 -7.51 13.50
C VAL A 50 -18.89 -9.01 13.62
N PRO A 51 -19.75 -9.88 13.05
CA PRO A 51 -19.49 -11.31 13.00
C PRO A 51 -18.16 -11.54 12.25
N ALA A 52 -17.36 -12.47 12.72
CA ALA A 52 -16.20 -12.95 11.96
C ALA A 52 -16.70 -13.44 10.59
N VAL A 53 -16.49 -12.65 9.55
CA VAL A 53 -16.85 -13.04 8.20
C VAL A 53 -15.76 -13.98 7.71
N THR A 54 -16.04 -15.25 7.73
CA THR A 54 -15.30 -16.28 6.99
C THR A 54 -15.64 -16.18 5.49
N GLY A 55 -15.57 -14.99 4.93
CA GLY A 55 -15.84 -14.72 3.53
C GLY A 55 -14.53 -14.68 2.76
N ASN A 56 -14.32 -15.69 1.92
CA ASN A 56 -13.36 -15.60 0.84
C ASN A 56 -13.67 -14.33 0.03
N ARG A 57 -12.67 -13.52 -0.35
CA ARG A 57 -12.80 -12.38 -1.29
C ARG A 57 -13.37 -12.77 -2.66
N GLN A 58 -13.66 -14.04 -2.87
CA GLN A 58 -14.32 -14.64 -4.03
C GLN A 58 -15.84 -14.67 -3.91
N THR A 59 -16.46 -13.77 -3.16
CA THR A 59 -17.92 -13.66 -3.17
C THR A 59 -18.39 -13.39 -4.61
N PRO A 60 -19.40 -14.10 -5.13
CA PRO A 60 -19.85 -13.95 -6.50
C PRO A 60 -20.67 -12.67 -6.68
N VAL A 61 -20.06 -11.52 -6.47
CA VAL A 61 -20.66 -10.25 -6.86
C VAL A 61 -20.55 -10.15 -8.38
N PRO A 62 -21.61 -9.79 -9.11
CA PRO A 62 -21.55 -9.64 -10.54
C PRO A 62 -20.45 -8.67 -10.96
N SER A 63 -19.51 -9.14 -11.76
CA SER A 63 -18.40 -8.34 -12.24
C SER A 63 -18.74 -7.62 -13.55
N TRP A 64 -18.03 -6.52 -13.82
CA TRP A 64 -18.13 -5.77 -15.07
C TRP A 64 -17.39 -6.46 -16.23
N GLY A 65 -16.56 -7.45 -15.94
CA GLY A 65 -15.69 -8.11 -16.92
C GLY A 65 -14.44 -7.29 -17.27
N ARG A 66 -13.81 -7.62 -18.40
CA ARG A 66 -12.64 -6.87 -18.88
C ARG A 66 -13.05 -5.48 -19.36
N PRO A 67 -12.17 -4.47 -19.29
CA PRO A 67 -10.77 -4.52 -18.77
C PRO A 67 -10.68 -4.51 -17.25
N LEU A 68 -11.64 -3.94 -16.54
CA LEU A 68 -11.66 -3.84 -15.08
C LEU A 68 -12.95 -4.47 -14.55
N PRO A 69 -12.88 -5.60 -13.80
CA PRO A 69 -14.06 -6.35 -13.41
C PRO A 69 -14.87 -5.75 -12.28
N PHE A 70 -14.25 -4.94 -11.42
CA PHE A 70 -14.86 -4.32 -10.25
C PHE A 70 -14.47 -2.85 -10.15
N PRO A 71 -15.23 -2.03 -9.41
CA PRO A 71 -14.75 -0.73 -8.97
C PRO A 71 -13.46 -0.87 -8.15
N ILE A 72 -12.67 0.17 -8.15
CA ILE A 72 -11.44 0.27 -7.36
C ILE A 72 -11.52 1.50 -6.46
N VAL A 73 -11.13 1.33 -5.19
CA VAL A 73 -10.84 2.46 -4.32
C VAL A 73 -9.36 2.80 -4.47
N ILE A 74 -9.05 4.07 -4.68
CA ILE A 74 -7.70 4.58 -4.97
C ILE A 74 -7.30 5.55 -3.85
N ALA A 75 -6.13 5.38 -3.30
CA ALA A 75 -5.48 6.36 -2.44
C ALA A 75 -4.84 7.44 -3.32
N ASP A 76 -5.52 8.56 -3.49
CA ASP A 76 -5.04 9.72 -4.26
C ASP A 76 -4.22 10.64 -3.34
N ARG A 77 -3.00 10.19 -3.04
CA ARG A 77 -2.14 10.61 -1.94
C ARG A 77 -1.93 12.11 -1.84
N ARG A 78 -1.52 12.75 -2.93
CA ARG A 78 -1.22 14.19 -2.94
C ARG A 78 -2.45 15.07 -2.98
N ASN A 79 -3.60 14.51 -3.28
CA ASN A 79 -4.90 15.17 -3.15
C ASN A 79 -5.55 14.90 -1.78
N ASN A 80 -4.94 14.10 -0.92
CA ASN A 80 -5.42 13.76 0.42
C ASN A 80 -6.85 13.21 0.41
N ARG A 81 -7.15 12.32 -0.54
CA ARG A 81 -8.49 11.75 -0.71
C ARG A 81 -8.45 10.29 -1.12
N LEU A 82 -9.52 9.59 -0.85
CA LEU A 82 -9.82 8.30 -1.44
C LEU A 82 -10.92 8.48 -2.48
N LEU A 83 -10.78 7.83 -3.61
CA LEU A 83 -11.79 7.82 -4.67
C LEU A 83 -12.14 6.38 -5.02
N GLU A 84 -13.43 6.07 -5.08
CA GLU A 84 -13.86 4.83 -5.69
C GLU A 84 -14.39 5.08 -7.10
N VAL A 85 -13.76 4.40 -8.05
CA VAL A 85 -13.97 4.58 -9.47
C VAL A 85 -14.48 3.29 -10.10
N THR A 86 -15.58 3.40 -10.84
CA THR A 86 -16.15 2.27 -11.59
C THR A 86 -15.34 1.95 -12.85
N PRO A 87 -15.50 0.75 -13.43
CA PRO A 87 -14.85 0.40 -14.70
C PRO A 87 -15.16 1.35 -15.85
N ASP A 88 -16.33 2.00 -15.85
CA ASP A 88 -16.72 3.06 -16.79
C ASP A 88 -16.30 4.47 -16.33
N LYS A 89 -15.34 4.55 -15.40
CA LYS A 89 -14.63 5.76 -14.95
C LYS A 89 -15.48 6.80 -14.23
N ARG A 90 -16.58 6.40 -13.62
CA ARG A 90 -17.37 7.27 -12.75
C ARG A 90 -16.90 7.19 -11.31
N ILE A 91 -16.80 8.32 -10.65
CA ILE A 91 -16.59 8.36 -9.20
C ILE A 91 -17.94 8.03 -8.53
N VAL A 92 -17.99 6.96 -7.75
CA VAL A 92 -19.21 6.51 -7.05
C VAL A 92 -19.15 6.73 -5.55
N TRP A 93 -17.96 6.87 -5.01
CA TRP A 93 -17.70 7.18 -3.61
C TRP A 93 -16.42 7.99 -3.49
N ALA A 94 -16.37 8.88 -2.51
CA ALA A 94 -15.16 9.63 -2.19
C ALA A 94 -15.12 9.89 -0.69
N PHE A 95 -13.91 9.96 -0.17
CA PHE A 95 -13.62 10.40 1.20
C PHE A 95 -12.44 11.35 1.18
N ASP A 96 -12.60 12.48 1.82
CA ASP A 96 -11.57 13.44 2.17
C ASP A 96 -11.84 13.96 3.59
N SER A 97 -10.84 14.55 4.20
CA SER A 97 -11.02 15.22 5.47
C SER A 97 -10.68 16.70 5.33
N PRO A 98 -11.53 17.59 5.82
CA PRO A 98 -11.22 19.02 5.84
C PRO A 98 -10.08 19.36 6.80
N ASN A 99 -9.73 18.42 7.69
CA ASN A 99 -8.66 18.59 8.66
C ASN A 99 -7.38 17.86 8.26
N LEU A 100 -6.57 18.52 7.45
CA LEU A 100 -5.29 17.97 6.98
C LEU A 100 -4.25 17.72 8.10
N LYS A 101 -4.52 18.11 9.34
CA LYS A 101 -3.69 17.71 10.49
C LYS A 101 -4.03 16.32 10.98
N VAL A 102 -5.21 15.82 10.65
CA VAL A 102 -5.71 14.52 11.07
C VAL A 102 -5.68 13.52 9.95
N TYR A 103 -5.85 13.95 8.71
CA TYR A 103 -5.90 13.07 7.55
C TYR A 103 -5.20 13.73 6.35
N ARG A 104 -4.06 13.17 5.95
CA ARG A 104 -3.31 13.61 4.77
C ARG A 104 -2.28 12.58 4.33
N GLY A 105 -1.94 12.59 3.04
CA GLY A 105 -0.85 11.74 2.52
C GLY A 105 -1.17 10.27 2.64
N ASN A 106 -2.46 9.93 2.41
CA ASN A 106 -2.92 8.55 2.38
C ASN A 106 -2.15 7.77 1.31
N GLU A 107 -1.49 6.71 1.72
CA GLU A 107 -0.65 5.88 0.88
C GLU A 107 -1.42 4.67 0.40
N ASP A 108 -1.69 3.71 1.26
CA ASP A 108 -2.47 2.54 0.92
C ASP A 108 -3.89 2.58 1.46
N VAL A 109 -4.77 1.86 0.77
CA VAL A 109 -6.15 1.68 1.17
C VAL A 109 -6.60 0.25 0.92
N ASN A 110 -7.17 -0.38 1.96
CA ASN A 110 -7.62 -1.75 1.92
C ASN A 110 -9.01 -1.91 2.51
N PHE A 111 -9.90 -2.64 1.84
CA PHE A 111 -11.16 -3.03 2.44
C PHE A 111 -10.93 -4.06 3.56
N ALA A 112 -11.66 -3.92 4.64
CA ALA A 112 -11.84 -5.03 5.57
C ALA A 112 -12.59 -6.19 4.89
N LEU A 113 -12.45 -7.40 5.41
CA LEU A 113 -13.06 -8.61 4.84
C LEU A 113 -14.58 -8.56 4.71
N ASP A 114 -15.24 -7.70 5.50
CA ASP A 114 -16.70 -7.50 5.44
C ASP A 114 -17.12 -6.40 4.45
N GLY A 115 -16.17 -5.68 3.86
CA GLY A 115 -16.42 -4.56 2.94
C GLY A 115 -17.04 -3.31 3.59
N ARG A 116 -17.15 -3.24 4.92
CA ARG A 116 -17.79 -2.13 5.63
C ARG A 116 -16.83 -1.01 6.00
N THR A 117 -15.58 -1.34 6.18
CA THR A 117 -14.55 -0.39 6.57
C THR A 117 -13.40 -0.41 5.60
N LEU A 118 -12.78 0.75 5.43
CA LEU A 118 -11.49 0.92 4.75
C LEU A 118 -10.39 1.15 5.79
N TRP A 119 -9.23 0.60 5.54
CA TRP A 119 -8.04 0.78 6.36
C TRP A 119 -6.98 1.44 5.53
N VAL A 120 -6.41 2.52 6.06
CA VAL A 120 -5.57 3.46 5.32
C VAL A 120 -4.31 3.74 6.10
N SER A 121 -3.16 3.71 5.45
CA SER A 121 -1.90 4.22 5.97
C SER A 121 -1.68 5.65 5.53
N GLU A 122 -1.10 6.46 6.43
CA GLU A 122 -0.65 7.82 6.16
C GLU A 122 0.84 7.94 6.45
N GLU A 123 1.65 7.58 5.47
CA GLU A 123 3.11 7.55 5.61
C GLU A 123 3.67 8.89 6.09
N ASP A 124 3.23 9.97 5.46
CA ASP A 124 3.70 11.32 5.73
C ASP A 124 3.14 11.93 7.05
N ASN A 125 2.12 11.32 7.62
CA ASN A 125 1.46 11.75 8.86
C ASN A 125 1.77 10.86 10.07
N TYR A 126 2.40 9.70 9.82
CA TYR A 126 2.84 8.72 10.82
C TYR A 126 1.71 8.06 11.60
N ASP A 127 0.57 7.86 10.97
CA ASP A 127 -0.59 7.19 11.54
C ASP A 127 -1.31 6.29 10.52
N ILE A 128 -2.27 5.52 11.02
CA ILE A 128 -3.14 4.67 10.22
C ILE A 128 -4.57 4.81 10.72
N HIS A 129 -5.53 4.66 9.81
CA HIS A 129 -6.94 4.91 10.08
C HIS A 129 -7.84 3.76 9.66
N GLY A 130 -8.94 3.59 10.41
CA GLY A 130 -10.14 2.90 9.98
C GLY A 130 -11.22 3.91 9.58
N ILE A 131 -11.85 3.71 8.42
CA ILE A 131 -12.89 4.56 7.87
C ILE A 131 -14.18 3.74 7.72
N ASP A 132 -15.29 4.20 8.28
CA ASP A 132 -16.61 3.64 7.97
C ASP A 132 -16.99 4.04 6.54
N TYR A 133 -17.16 3.06 5.68
CA TYR A 133 -17.41 3.29 4.25
C TYR A 133 -18.74 4.02 4.01
N GLU A 134 -19.82 3.60 4.67
CA GLU A 134 -21.16 4.19 4.47
C GLU A 134 -21.28 5.58 5.07
N LYS A 135 -20.78 5.75 6.30
CA LYS A 135 -20.84 7.04 7.02
C LYS A 135 -19.79 8.03 6.54
N ARG A 136 -18.74 7.55 5.83
CA ARG A 136 -17.59 8.36 5.42
C ARG A 136 -16.95 9.09 6.60
N GLN A 137 -16.62 8.34 7.64
CA GLN A 137 -16.08 8.88 8.88
C GLN A 137 -14.88 8.07 9.34
N LEU A 138 -13.90 8.75 9.92
CA LEU A 138 -12.84 8.11 10.68
C LEU A 138 -13.43 7.49 11.93
N ILE A 139 -13.24 6.19 12.12
CA ILE A 139 -13.75 5.43 13.27
C ILE A 139 -12.64 4.87 14.15
N TRP A 140 -11.42 4.90 13.68
CA TRP A 140 -10.27 4.37 14.39
C TRP A 140 -8.98 5.04 13.92
N THR A 141 -8.04 5.26 14.84
CA THR A 141 -6.73 5.82 14.53
C THR A 141 -5.66 5.19 15.43
N TYR A 142 -4.50 4.90 14.86
CA TYR A 142 -3.29 4.55 15.60
C TYR A 142 -2.09 5.26 15.01
N GLY A 143 -1.29 5.85 15.85
CA GLY A 143 -0.24 6.78 15.50
C GLY A 143 -0.54 8.16 16.10
N VAL A 144 0.38 9.09 15.94
CA VAL A 144 0.23 10.48 16.35
C VAL A 144 0.54 11.36 15.16
N PRO A 145 -0.42 12.12 14.63
CA PRO A 145 -0.21 12.96 13.47
C PRO A 145 1.04 13.85 13.60
N ASP A 146 1.87 13.87 12.57
CA ASP A 146 3.13 14.62 12.51
C ASP A 146 4.21 14.19 13.51
N VAL A 147 4.02 13.13 14.30
CA VAL A 147 4.97 12.75 15.34
C VAL A 147 5.46 11.31 15.12
N LYS A 148 6.60 11.18 14.48
CA LYS A 148 7.25 9.88 14.30
C LYS A 148 7.84 9.34 15.60
N GLY A 149 7.79 8.02 15.78
CA GLY A 149 8.37 7.37 16.94
C GLY A 149 8.32 5.85 16.87
N SER A 150 8.95 5.18 17.84
CA SER A 150 8.99 3.72 17.92
C SER A 150 8.33 3.17 19.19
N LYS A 151 7.92 4.02 20.13
CA LYS A 151 7.20 3.62 21.35
C LYS A 151 5.78 3.15 21.00
N PRO A 152 5.10 2.39 21.86
CA PRO A 152 3.69 2.10 21.67
C PRO A 152 2.87 3.37 21.43
N GLY A 153 1.97 3.33 20.44
CA GLY A 153 1.17 4.48 20.01
C GLY A 153 1.84 5.39 18.98
N TYR A 154 3.07 5.09 18.55
CA TYR A 154 3.78 5.85 17.52
C TYR A 154 4.19 4.96 16.35
N LEU A 155 4.23 5.56 15.16
CA LEU A 155 4.71 4.96 13.91
C LEU A 155 5.80 5.84 13.28
N ASN A 156 6.48 5.31 12.28
CA ASN A 156 7.52 6.04 11.57
C ASN A 156 7.53 5.61 10.10
N TYR A 157 6.81 6.32 9.26
CA TYR A 157 6.52 5.97 7.87
C TYR A 157 5.77 4.63 7.80
N PRO A 158 4.50 4.57 8.32
CA PRO A 158 3.67 3.37 8.18
C PRO A 158 3.24 3.20 6.73
N ASP A 159 3.32 1.96 6.26
CA ASP A 159 2.81 1.52 4.99
C ASP A 159 1.89 0.31 5.21
N ASP A 160 0.96 0.08 4.30
CA ASP A 160 -0.10 -0.89 4.49
C ASP A 160 -0.90 -0.73 5.80
N ALA A 161 -2.19 -0.90 5.73
CA ALA A 161 -3.05 -1.03 6.90
C ALA A 161 -4.14 -2.06 6.60
N HIS A 162 -4.21 -3.12 7.39
CA HIS A 162 -5.18 -4.19 7.20
C HIS A 162 -5.86 -4.59 8.50
N LEU A 163 -7.20 -4.63 8.50
CA LEU A 163 -7.93 -5.32 9.55
C LEU A 163 -7.94 -6.83 9.26
N LEU A 164 -7.29 -7.58 10.12
CA LEU A 164 -7.23 -9.03 10.03
C LEU A 164 -8.48 -9.69 10.63
N ALA A 165 -8.74 -10.94 10.23
CA ALA A 165 -9.89 -11.71 10.70
C ALA A 165 -9.92 -11.91 12.23
N ASP A 166 -8.77 -11.85 12.90
CA ASP A 166 -8.64 -11.96 14.36
C ASP A 166 -8.85 -10.63 15.10
N GLY A 167 -9.29 -9.58 14.40
CA GLY A 167 -9.55 -8.24 14.97
C GLY A 167 -8.30 -7.41 15.24
N LYS A 168 -7.13 -7.83 14.75
CA LYS A 168 -5.91 -7.03 14.82
C LYS A 168 -5.77 -6.15 13.59
N VAL A 169 -5.26 -4.96 13.78
CA VAL A 169 -4.83 -4.09 12.68
C VAL A 169 -3.33 -4.31 12.46
N MET A 170 -2.99 -4.70 11.24
CA MET A 170 -1.60 -4.91 10.83
C MET A 170 -1.12 -3.72 10.02
N THR A 171 0.15 -3.34 10.20
CA THR A 171 0.82 -2.31 9.39
C THR A 171 2.33 -2.58 9.30
N ALA A 172 2.93 -2.24 8.18
CA ALA A 172 4.37 -2.14 8.04
C ALA A 172 4.82 -0.77 8.59
N ASP A 173 5.70 -0.78 9.56
CA ASP A 173 6.26 0.43 10.18
C ASP A 173 7.70 0.60 9.69
N ILE A 174 7.85 1.11 8.46
CA ILE A 174 9.05 1.01 7.60
C ILE A 174 10.32 1.44 8.32
N ARG A 175 10.34 2.67 8.83
CA ARG A 175 11.54 3.27 9.42
C ARG A 175 11.83 2.73 10.82
N ASN A 176 10.89 2.05 11.44
CA ASN A 176 11.09 1.27 12.65
C ASN A 176 11.49 -0.19 12.36
N CYS A 177 11.56 -0.59 11.09
CA CYS A 177 11.98 -1.93 10.66
C CYS A 177 11.16 -3.04 11.31
N ARG A 178 9.84 -2.87 11.33
CA ARG A 178 8.93 -3.81 11.99
C ARG A 178 7.57 -3.89 11.29
N ILE A 179 6.89 -5.03 11.47
CA ILE A 179 5.47 -5.19 11.23
C ILE A 179 4.78 -5.18 12.59
N LEU A 180 3.74 -4.37 12.75
CA LEU A 180 2.93 -4.31 13.96
C LEU A 180 1.59 -5.00 13.77
N PHE A 181 1.12 -5.61 14.86
CA PHE A 181 -0.24 -6.12 15.01
C PHE A 181 -0.84 -5.44 16.23
N VAL A 182 -1.72 -4.48 15.98
CA VAL A 182 -2.35 -3.67 17.02
C VAL A 182 -3.73 -4.24 17.30
N ASP A 183 -4.04 -4.50 18.56
CA ASP A 183 -5.38 -4.89 18.97
C ASP A 183 -6.33 -3.71 18.77
N ARG A 184 -7.37 -3.88 17.95
CA ARG A 184 -8.25 -2.80 17.53
C ARG A 184 -9.00 -2.15 18.71
N GLU A 185 -9.36 -2.93 19.72
CA GLU A 185 -10.16 -2.43 20.84
C GLU A 185 -9.32 -1.73 21.90
N SER A 186 -8.21 -2.36 22.30
CA SER A 186 -7.37 -1.83 23.37
C SER A 186 -6.26 -0.90 22.89
N LEU A 187 -6.02 -0.81 21.58
CA LEU A 187 -4.94 -0.06 20.95
C LEU A 187 -3.52 -0.48 21.43
N LYS A 188 -3.41 -1.68 21.96
CA LYS A 188 -2.14 -2.23 22.41
C LYS A 188 -1.48 -3.05 21.29
N ILE A 189 -0.16 -3.02 21.25
CA ILE A 189 0.60 -3.91 20.40
C ILE A 189 0.39 -5.35 20.89
N ALA A 190 -0.32 -6.17 20.10
CA ALA A 190 -0.60 -7.56 20.40
C ALA A 190 0.54 -8.48 19.97
N ALA A 191 1.20 -8.14 18.85
CA ALA A 191 2.38 -8.82 18.33
C ALA A 191 3.23 -7.88 17.48
N GLN A 192 4.48 -8.24 17.28
CA GLN A 192 5.42 -7.49 16.44
C GLN A 192 6.41 -8.45 15.81
N TRP A 193 6.69 -8.27 14.53
CA TRP A 193 7.85 -8.81 13.85
C TRP A 193 8.86 -7.69 13.60
N GLY A 194 10.15 -7.99 13.63
CA GLY A 194 11.19 -6.97 13.54
C GLY A 194 11.45 -6.26 14.87
N ARG A 195 12.45 -5.40 14.90
CA ARG A 195 12.86 -4.63 16.08
C ARG A 195 13.28 -3.23 15.70
N PRO A 196 12.75 -2.18 16.33
CA PRO A 196 13.16 -0.81 16.07
C PRO A 196 14.67 -0.63 16.17
N GLY A 197 15.25 0.01 15.14
CA GLY A 197 16.69 0.25 15.08
C GLY A 197 17.55 -0.93 14.64
N GLN A 198 16.97 -2.10 14.40
CA GLN A 198 17.68 -3.29 13.90
C GLN A 198 17.21 -3.64 12.48
N CYS A 199 17.52 -2.79 11.54
CA CYS A 199 17.14 -2.92 10.14
C CYS A 199 18.10 -3.86 9.42
N LYS A 200 17.77 -5.15 9.45
CA LYS A 200 18.55 -6.23 8.85
C LYS A 200 17.61 -7.37 8.49
N HIS A 201 17.81 -7.97 7.34
CA HIS A 201 17.05 -9.14 6.90
C HIS A 201 17.38 -10.39 7.74
N ASP A 202 16.44 -10.77 8.59
CA ASP A 202 16.42 -12.00 9.38
C ASP A 202 14.98 -12.22 9.91
N PRO A 203 14.00 -12.38 9.00
CA PRO A 203 12.58 -12.45 9.38
C PRO A 203 12.28 -13.68 10.24
N PRO A 204 11.36 -13.61 11.19
CA PRO A 204 10.62 -12.43 11.62
C PRO A 204 11.34 -11.65 12.73
N ARG A 205 12.57 -12.05 13.11
CA ARG A 205 13.30 -11.44 14.24
C ARG A 205 13.70 -10.00 13.97
N THR A 206 14.18 -9.73 12.77
CA THR A 206 14.48 -8.38 12.25
C THR A 206 14.10 -8.31 10.79
N LEU A 207 13.74 -7.10 10.33
CA LEU A 207 13.32 -6.80 8.96
C LEU A 207 14.13 -5.61 8.44
N ASP A 208 14.47 -5.60 7.16
CA ASP A 208 15.28 -4.54 6.58
C ASP A 208 14.42 -3.55 5.78
N TYR A 209 13.79 -2.63 6.51
CA TYR A 209 12.83 -1.65 5.97
C TYR A 209 11.65 -2.36 5.28
N PRO A 210 10.77 -3.04 6.04
CA PRO A 210 9.58 -3.64 5.45
C PRO A 210 8.67 -2.55 4.89
N ASN A 211 8.28 -2.69 3.63
CA ASN A 211 7.35 -1.77 2.96
C ASN A 211 5.96 -2.37 3.00
N GLY A 212 5.69 -3.39 2.19
CA GLY A 212 4.41 -4.06 2.17
C GLY A 212 4.27 -5.17 3.20
N ALA A 213 3.06 -5.34 3.70
CA ALA A 213 2.63 -6.45 4.56
C ALA A 213 1.25 -6.93 4.15
N THR A 214 1.17 -7.74 3.10
CA THR A 214 -0.08 -8.16 2.46
C THR A 214 -0.63 -9.46 3.06
N PRO A 215 -1.83 -9.46 3.66
CA PRO A 215 -2.45 -10.69 4.17
C PRO A 215 -2.96 -11.56 3.02
N MET A 216 -2.67 -12.85 3.10
CA MET A 216 -3.15 -13.87 2.17
C MET A 216 -4.45 -14.52 2.67
N ALA A 217 -5.22 -15.12 1.76
CA ALA A 217 -6.50 -15.75 2.10
C ALA A 217 -6.41 -16.87 3.15
N ASN A 218 -5.26 -17.53 3.26
CA ASN A 218 -5.02 -18.59 4.26
C ASN A 218 -4.46 -18.06 5.60
N GLY A 219 -4.34 -16.74 5.76
CA GLY A 219 -3.83 -16.08 6.96
C GLY A 219 -2.32 -15.87 6.99
N ASP A 220 -1.56 -16.39 6.03
CA ASP A 220 -0.15 -16.04 5.87
C ASP A 220 -0.02 -14.57 5.42
N ILE A 221 1.17 -14.02 5.55
CA ILE A 221 1.47 -12.64 5.19
C ILE A 221 2.67 -12.63 4.25
N LEU A 222 2.55 -11.90 3.13
CA LEU A 222 3.69 -11.54 2.32
C LEU A 222 4.27 -10.24 2.85
N VAL A 223 5.59 -10.22 3.06
CA VAL A 223 6.32 -9.03 3.53
C VAL A 223 7.36 -8.68 2.48
N THR A 224 7.36 -7.44 2.02
CA THR A 224 8.44 -6.89 1.20
C THR A 224 9.44 -6.15 2.08
N GLU A 225 10.71 -6.22 1.73
CA GLU A 225 11.78 -5.46 2.38
C GLU A 225 12.55 -4.68 1.32
N ILE A 226 12.62 -3.36 1.48
CA ILE A 226 13.21 -2.46 0.48
C ILE A 226 14.70 -2.78 0.25
N ARG A 227 15.44 -3.03 1.31
CA ARG A 227 16.85 -3.35 1.20
C ARG A 227 17.07 -4.82 0.91
N GLY A 228 17.82 -5.10 -0.14
CA GLY A 228 18.12 -6.46 -0.60
C GLY A 228 16.98 -7.13 -1.37
N PRO A 229 16.00 -6.40 -1.89
CA PRO A 229 14.68 -6.69 -2.46
C PRO A 229 14.10 -8.05 -2.05
N TRP A 230 13.97 -8.26 -0.75
CA TRP A 230 13.43 -9.50 -0.21
C TRP A 230 11.91 -9.52 -0.22
N ILE A 231 11.35 -10.68 -0.52
CA ILE A 231 9.95 -11.01 -0.29
C ILE A 231 9.91 -12.27 0.56
N SER A 232 9.19 -12.20 1.65
CA SER A 232 9.05 -13.31 2.61
C SER A 232 7.59 -13.68 2.77
N ARG A 233 7.28 -14.99 2.79
CA ARG A 233 5.98 -15.50 3.22
C ARG A 233 6.10 -16.02 4.64
N ILE A 234 5.33 -15.47 5.54
CA ILE A 234 5.40 -15.72 6.96
C ILE A 234 4.00 -16.11 7.46
N THR A 235 3.87 -17.20 8.24
CA THR A 235 2.58 -17.53 8.85
C THR A 235 2.20 -16.50 9.90
N ARG A 236 0.92 -16.43 10.24
CA ARG A 236 0.41 -15.50 11.28
C ARG A 236 1.15 -15.62 12.62
N GLU A 237 1.68 -16.81 12.94
CA GLU A 237 2.46 -17.12 14.15
C GLU A 237 3.94 -16.74 14.04
N GLY A 238 4.38 -16.21 12.88
CA GLY A 238 5.77 -15.80 12.67
C GLY A 238 6.70 -16.88 12.13
N LYS A 239 6.20 -17.99 11.61
CA LYS A 239 7.03 -19.00 10.94
C LYS A 239 7.29 -18.58 9.50
N VAL A 240 8.55 -18.39 9.14
CA VAL A 240 8.94 -18.14 7.74
C VAL A 240 8.79 -19.43 6.93
N LEU A 241 7.95 -19.38 5.91
CA LEU A 241 7.76 -20.50 4.98
C LEU A 241 8.77 -20.43 3.84
N TRP A 242 9.07 -19.26 3.36
CA TRP A 242 10.14 -18.96 2.42
C TRP A 242 10.50 -17.47 2.48
N SER A 243 11.72 -17.16 2.07
CA SER A 243 12.21 -15.81 1.89
C SER A 243 13.16 -15.79 0.70
N VAL A 244 12.91 -14.94 -0.28
CA VAL A 244 13.66 -14.89 -1.53
C VAL A 244 13.86 -13.45 -2.00
N GLN A 245 14.95 -13.20 -2.69
CA GLN A 245 15.11 -11.94 -3.41
C GLN A 245 14.31 -11.99 -4.71
N ALA A 246 13.47 -10.96 -4.92
CA ALA A 246 12.70 -10.83 -6.14
C ALA A 246 13.62 -10.63 -7.34
N PRO A 247 13.52 -11.46 -8.40
CA PRO A 247 14.43 -11.38 -9.53
C PRO A 247 14.25 -10.07 -10.29
N LYS A 248 15.37 -9.40 -10.61
CA LYS A 248 15.43 -8.12 -11.34
C LYS A 248 14.77 -6.90 -10.64
N VAL A 249 14.20 -7.05 -9.46
CA VAL A 249 13.61 -5.97 -8.67
C VAL A 249 14.69 -5.31 -7.83
N ARG A 250 14.62 -4.00 -7.69
CA ARG A 250 15.54 -3.21 -6.86
C ARG A 250 14.87 -2.63 -5.63
N TYR A 251 13.63 -2.19 -5.80
CA TYR A 251 12.82 -1.63 -4.74
C TYR A 251 11.43 -2.29 -4.80
N PRO A 252 11.22 -3.43 -4.14
CA PRO A 252 9.89 -4.01 -4.06
C PRO A 252 9.04 -3.12 -3.17
N SER A 253 8.03 -2.49 -3.75
CA SER A 253 7.01 -1.83 -2.96
C SER A 253 6.06 -2.92 -2.43
N ASP A 254 4.88 -3.08 -2.96
CA ASP A 254 3.99 -4.13 -2.52
C ASP A 254 4.12 -5.41 -3.32
N ALA A 255 3.86 -6.52 -2.65
CA ALA A 255 3.78 -7.82 -3.27
C ALA A 255 2.44 -8.51 -2.95
N PHE A 256 1.79 -9.04 -3.97
CA PHE A 256 0.54 -9.77 -3.84
C PHE A 256 0.67 -11.20 -4.37
N PRO A 257 -0.11 -12.16 -3.83
CA PRO A 257 -0.23 -13.45 -4.48
C PRO A 257 -0.98 -13.27 -5.81
N THR A 258 -0.63 -14.08 -6.81
CA THR A 258 -1.49 -14.24 -7.99
C THR A 258 -2.85 -14.79 -7.58
N TRP A 259 -3.86 -14.66 -8.45
CA TRP A 259 -5.22 -15.06 -8.13
C TRP A 259 -5.35 -16.53 -7.73
N ASP A 260 -4.51 -17.38 -8.29
CA ASP A 260 -4.42 -18.80 -7.92
C ASP A 260 -3.52 -19.09 -6.71
N GLY A 261 -2.88 -18.07 -6.15
CA GLY A 261 -2.00 -18.14 -4.97
C GLY A 261 -0.66 -18.85 -5.19
N ARG A 262 -0.28 -19.18 -6.43
CA ARG A 262 0.92 -19.96 -6.74
C ARG A 262 2.15 -19.11 -6.95
N GLN A 263 1.97 -17.91 -7.48
CA GLN A 263 3.05 -16.99 -7.82
C GLN A 263 2.88 -15.68 -7.04
N VAL A 264 3.87 -14.83 -7.16
CA VAL A 264 3.88 -13.51 -6.55
C VAL A 264 4.01 -12.47 -7.65
N ILE A 265 3.16 -11.45 -7.59
CA ILE A 265 3.29 -10.23 -8.38
C ILE A 265 3.89 -9.13 -7.50
N VAL A 266 4.83 -8.36 -8.06
CA VAL A 266 5.50 -7.26 -7.35
C VAL A 266 5.81 -6.12 -8.31
N ALA A 267 5.62 -4.89 -7.83
CA ALA A 267 6.07 -3.68 -8.48
C ALA A 267 7.50 -3.32 -8.05
N ASP A 268 8.32 -2.88 -9.00
CA ASP A 268 9.65 -2.30 -8.77
C ASP A 268 9.53 -0.77 -8.80
N PHE A 269 9.49 -0.14 -7.64
CA PHE A 269 9.32 1.29 -7.45
C PHE A 269 10.53 2.09 -7.94
N MET A 270 10.69 2.13 -9.25
CA MET A 270 11.83 2.74 -9.93
C MET A 270 11.39 3.47 -11.20
N LYS A 271 12.31 4.21 -11.81
CA LYS A 271 12.17 4.76 -13.17
C LYS A 271 13.29 4.24 -14.08
N PRO A 272 13.00 3.64 -15.22
CA PRO A 272 11.69 3.08 -15.58
C PRO A 272 11.26 2.01 -14.57
N GLY A 273 9.96 1.99 -14.28
CA GLY A 273 9.35 1.01 -13.40
C GLY A 273 9.18 -0.35 -14.08
N ARG A 274 9.00 -1.37 -13.26
CA ARG A 274 8.79 -2.74 -13.71
C ARG A 274 7.74 -3.41 -12.87
N VAL A 275 6.99 -4.33 -13.47
CA VAL A 275 6.14 -5.29 -12.75
C VAL A 275 6.53 -6.69 -13.19
N ILE A 276 6.70 -7.59 -12.23
CA ILE A 276 6.95 -9.00 -12.52
C ILE A 276 5.96 -9.91 -11.81
N ILE A 277 5.69 -11.06 -12.44
CA ILE A 277 5.08 -12.21 -11.78
C ILE A 277 6.15 -13.31 -11.79
N PHE A 278 6.44 -13.87 -10.63
CA PHE A 278 7.47 -14.88 -10.50
C PHE A 278 7.07 -16.01 -9.54
N ASP A 279 7.66 -17.16 -9.73
CA ASP A 279 7.52 -18.31 -8.84
C ASP A 279 8.56 -18.20 -7.70
N PRO A 280 8.16 -18.07 -6.44
CA PRO A 280 9.08 -17.93 -5.33
C PRO A 280 9.98 -19.16 -5.09
N ALA A 281 9.53 -20.37 -5.45
CA ALA A 281 10.30 -21.58 -5.25
C ALA A 281 11.46 -21.70 -6.25
N THR A 282 11.25 -21.31 -7.49
CA THR A 282 12.24 -21.39 -8.56
C THR A 282 12.91 -20.06 -8.88
N ARG A 283 12.34 -18.96 -8.43
CA ARG A 283 12.68 -17.56 -8.76
C ARG A 283 12.62 -17.26 -10.26
N LYS A 284 11.90 -18.07 -11.03
CA LYS A 284 11.69 -17.83 -12.47
C LYS A 284 10.58 -16.81 -12.66
N ILE A 285 10.86 -15.82 -13.50
CA ILE A 285 9.88 -14.84 -13.95
C ILE A 285 8.94 -15.54 -14.94
N ALA A 286 7.64 -15.55 -14.61
CA ALA A 286 6.58 -16.07 -15.47
C ALA A 286 6.03 -14.98 -16.40
N TRP A 287 6.08 -13.72 -15.94
CA TRP A 287 5.64 -12.56 -16.71
C TRP A 287 6.40 -11.31 -16.24
N GLU A 288 6.65 -10.40 -17.17
CA GLU A 288 7.36 -9.14 -16.91
C GLU A 288 6.78 -8.04 -17.79
N TYR A 289 6.57 -6.88 -17.20
CA TYR A 289 6.30 -5.65 -17.91
C TYR A 289 7.38 -4.63 -17.57
N GLU A 290 8.08 -4.17 -18.57
CA GLU A 290 9.06 -3.08 -18.48
C GLU A 290 9.12 -2.37 -19.84
N VAL A 291 8.82 -1.09 -19.87
CA VAL A 291 8.95 -0.22 -21.05
C VAL A 291 9.87 0.91 -20.69
N LYS A 292 10.88 1.14 -21.50
CA LYS A 292 11.98 2.08 -21.19
C LYS A 292 11.61 3.54 -21.42
N GLN A 293 10.66 3.81 -22.31
CA GLN A 293 10.27 5.18 -22.70
C GLN A 293 8.87 5.19 -23.32
N GLY A 294 8.30 6.38 -23.42
CA GLY A 294 7.01 6.61 -24.07
C GLY A 294 5.83 6.35 -23.13
N GLU A 295 4.63 6.22 -23.71
CA GLU A 295 3.37 6.14 -22.96
C GLU A 295 3.28 4.90 -22.07
N GLY A 296 3.86 3.79 -22.50
CA GLY A 296 3.87 2.54 -21.73
C GLY A 296 4.88 2.50 -20.58
N MET A 297 5.82 3.47 -20.48
CA MET A 297 6.78 3.49 -19.39
C MET A 297 6.08 3.72 -18.05
N LEU A 298 6.47 2.96 -17.02
CA LEU A 298 6.07 3.20 -15.64
C LEU A 298 7.08 4.10 -14.94
N ASP A 299 6.59 4.94 -14.03
CA ASP A 299 7.43 5.82 -13.21
C ASP A 299 7.06 5.68 -11.73
N HIS A 300 7.85 4.91 -10.99
CA HIS A 300 7.64 4.56 -9.60
C HIS A 300 6.27 3.89 -9.35
N PRO A 301 5.97 2.74 -9.99
CA PRO A 301 4.78 1.98 -9.66
C PRO A 301 4.91 1.40 -8.24
N SER A 302 3.97 1.71 -7.35
CA SER A 302 3.98 1.20 -5.97
C SER A 302 3.24 -0.12 -5.85
N LEU A 303 2.09 -0.27 -6.48
CA LEU A 303 1.26 -1.45 -6.35
C LEU A 303 0.98 -2.12 -7.70
N ALA A 304 1.04 -3.45 -7.71
CA ALA A 304 0.58 -4.25 -8.85
C ALA A 304 -0.22 -5.46 -8.37
N ARG A 305 -1.39 -5.70 -8.98
CA ARG A 305 -2.25 -6.84 -8.63
C ARG A 305 -2.71 -7.58 -9.90
N GLU A 306 -2.75 -8.90 -9.83
CA GLU A 306 -3.43 -9.69 -10.84
C GLU A 306 -4.95 -9.59 -10.62
N LEU A 307 -5.68 -9.28 -11.68
CA LEU A 307 -7.15 -9.27 -11.69
C LEU A 307 -7.72 -10.68 -11.90
N PRO A 308 -8.99 -10.93 -11.53
CA PRO A 308 -9.64 -12.21 -11.84
C PRO A 308 -9.67 -12.53 -13.33
N THR A 309 -9.53 -11.51 -14.20
CA THR A 309 -9.44 -11.66 -15.66
C THR A 309 -8.09 -12.16 -16.13
N GLY A 310 -7.08 -12.19 -15.24
CA GLY A 310 -5.68 -12.49 -15.54
C GLY A 310 -4.87 -11.29 -16.00
N ASP A 311 -5.50 -10.12 -16.19
CA ASP A 311 -4.80 -8.88 -16.50
C ASP A 311 -4.15 -8.27 -15.25
N VAL A 312 -3.33 -7.26 -15.43
CA VAL A 312 -2.54 -6.67 -14.34
C VAL A 312 -2.96 -5.23 -14.09
N LEU A 313 -3.44 -4.95 -12.89
CA LEU A 313 -3.78 -3.62 -12.40
C LEU A 313 -2.55 -3.01 -11.72
N VAL A 314 -2.22 -1.75 -12.02
CA VAL A 314 -1.00 -1.08 -11.54
C VAL A 314 -1.30 0.37 -11.16
N THR A 315 -0.80 0.82 -10.02
CA THR A 315 -0.64 2.25 -9.72
C THR A 315 0.67 2.74 -10.33
N ASP A 316 0.63 3.85 -11.03
CA ASP A 316 1.79 4.44 -11.73
C ASP A 316 1.97 5.88 -11.21
N ASP A 317 2.56 5.97 -10.03
CA ASP A 317 2.47 7.08 -9.09
C ASP A 317 2.92 8.41 -9.68
N LEU A 318 4.14 8.47 -10.20
CA LEU A 318 4.69 9.70 -10.76
C LEU A 318 4.22 9.99 -12.18
N ARG A 319 3.38 9.10 -12.74
CA ARG A 319 2.62 9.38 -13.95
C ARG A 319 1.15 9.70 -13.69
N HIS A 320 0.77 9.77 -12.41
CA HIS A 320 -0.54 10.24 -11.95
C HIS A 320 -1.71 9.43 -12.51
N ARG A 321 -1.55 8.10 -12.62
CA ARG A 321 -2.54 7.22 -13.22
C ARG A 321 -2.59 5.85 -12.58
N VAL A 322 -3.75 5.22 -12.71
CA VAL A 322 -3.95 3.79 -12.47
C VAL A 322 -4.26 3.14 -13.82
N ILE A 323 -3.64 2.02 -14.13
CA ILE A 323 -3.76 1.36 -15.44
C ILE A 323 -4.05 -0.13 -15.29
N VAL A 324 -4.70 -0.71 -16.31
CA VAL A 324 -4.79 -2.16 -16.50
C VAL A 324 -3.98 -2.54 -17.74
N ILE A 325 -3.09 -3.47 -17.56
CA ILE A 325 -2.23 -4.02 -18.61
C ILE A 325 -2.76 -5.39 -19.02
N ASP A 326 -3.05 -5.57 -20.29
CA ASP A 326 -3.36 -6.87 -20.88
C ASP A 326 -2.15 -7.80 -20.73
N ARG A 327 -2.33 -8.92 -20.03
CA ARG A 327 -1.22 -9.82 -19.73
C ARG A 327 -0.58 -10.45 -20.96
N ALA A 328 -1.36 -10.73 -22.00
CA ALA A 328 -0.87 -11.40 -23.21
C ALA A 328 -0.16 -10.44 -24.16
N THR A 329 -0.75 -9.27 -24.41
CA THR A 329 -0.23 -8.30 -25.39
C THR A 329 0.67 -7.23 -24.78
N LYS A 330 0.64 -7.08 -23.46
CA LYS A 330 1.30 -6.00 -22.71
C LYS A 330 0.82 -4.60 -23.10
N ALA A 331 -0.37 -4.49 -23.68
CA ALA A 331 -0.99 -3.21 -23.97
C ALA A 331 -1.71 -2.66 -22.73
N ILE A 332 -1.70 -1.35 -22.55
CA ILE A 332 -2.56 -0.67 -21.58
C ILE A 332 -3.98 -0.68 -22.17
N ILE A 333 -4.92 -1.35 -21.51
CA ILE A 333 -6.30 -1.52 -21.98
C ILE A 333 -7.33 -0.71 -21.19
N TRP A 334 -6.91 -0.11 -20.08
CA TRP A 334 -7.71 0.79 -19.27
C TRP A 334 -6.79 1.74 -18.50
N GLN A 335 -7.25 2.96 -18.26
CA GLN A 335 -6.54 3.96 -17.48
C GLN A 335 -7.53 4.89 -16.78
N TYR A 336 -7.24 5.25 -15.54
CA TYR A 336 -7.84 6.38 -14.84
C TYR A 336 -6.72 7.32 -14.37
N GLY A 337 -6.98 8.62 -14.42
CA GLY A 337 -5.91 9.62 -14.35
C GLY A 337 -5.39 9.97 -15.74
N VAL A 338 -4.73 11.12 -15.87
CA VAL A 338 -4.14 11.61 -17.12
C VAL A 338 -2.63 11.59 -17.02
N THR A 339 -1.99 10.84 -17.90
CA THR A 339 -0.55 10.64 -17.89
C THR A 339 0.22 11.94 -17.75
N ASP A 340 1.11 12.00 -16.76
CA ASP A 340 2.00 13.12 -16.45
C ASP A 340 1.26 14.45 -16.10
N GLN A 341 -0.03 14.39 -15.75
CA GLN A 341 -0.84 15.54 -15.40
C GLN A 341 -1.51 15.37 -14.04
N ALA A 342 -0.94 15.99 -13.02
CA ALA A 342 -1.50 16.01 -11.68
C ALA A 342 -2.64 17.03 -11.56
N SER A 343 -3.78 16.62 -11.01
CA SER A 343 -4.89 17.52 -10.67
C SER A 343 -5.82 16.86 -9.64
N ASN A 344 -6.63 17.66 -8.97
CA ASN A 344 -7.73 17.19 -8.11
C ASN A 344 -9.10 17.16 -8.82
N GLU A 345 -9.16 17.56 -10.09
CA GLU A 345 -10.36 17.52 -10.90
C GLU A 345 -10.84 16.09 -11.17
N PRO A 346 -12.14 15.86 -11.43
CA PRO A 346 -12.64 14.55 -11.82
C PRO A 346 -11.92 13.99 -13.05
N GLY A 347 -11.51 12.72 -13.00
CA GLY A 347 -10.76 12.08 -14.07
C GLY A 347 -9.24 12.23 -13.96
N TYR A 348 -8.75 13.03 -13.01
CA TYR A 348 -7.34 13.20 -12.69
C TYR A 348 -6.98 12.59 -11.35
N LEU A 349 -5.69 12.30 -11.16
CA LEU A 349 -5.08 11.87 -9.92
C LEU A 349 -3.81 12.70 -9.66
N HIS A 350 -3.34 12.66 -8.41
CA HIS A 350 -2.06 13.23 -8.05
C HIS A 350 -1.31 12.28 -7.12
N TYR A 351 -0.44 11.46 -7.70
CA TYR A 351 0.32 10.43 -7.00
C TYR A 351 -0.62 9.38 -6.40
N PRO A 352 -1.32 8.59 -7.24
CA PRO A 352 -2.10 7.44 -6.74
C PRO A 352 -1.12 6.39 -6.26
N ASP A 353 -1.19 6.06 -4.99
CA ASP A 353 -0.27 5.11 -4.36
C ASP A 353 -0.93 3.71 -4.27
N GLY A 354 -1.68 3.44 -3.24
CA GLY A 354 -2.37 2.18 -3.07
C GLY A 354 -3.77 2.14 -3.66
N LEU A 355 -4.28 0.94 -3.82
CA LEU A 355 -5.65 0.69 -4.25
C LEU A 355 -6.18 -0.68 -3.79
N ASP A 356 -7.50 -0.81 -3.67
CA ASP A 356 -8.14 -2.12 -3.49
C ASP A 356 -9.37 -2.27 -4.39
N LEU A 357 -9.78 -3.52 -4.64
CA LEU A 357 -10.94 -3.86 -5.46
C LEU A 357 -12.21 -3.89 -4.58
N ASP A 358 -13.26 -3.20 -4.98
CA ASP A 358 -14.56 -3.36 -4.35
C ASP A 358 -15.28 -4.60 -4.91
N VAL A 359 -14.98 -5.74 -4.32
CA VAL A 359 -15.64 -7.02 -4.63
C VAL A 359 -16.91 -7.24 -3.78
N PHE A 360 -17.33 -6.26 -2.99
CA PHE A 360 -18.40 -6.40 -2.00
C PHE A 360 -19.73 -5.83 -2.47
N ARG A 361 -19.72 -4.90 -3.43
CA ARG A 361 -20.91 -4.15 -3.87
C ARG A 361 -21.23 -4.38 -5.33
N ASP A 362 -22.50 -4.58 -5.63
CA ASP A 362 -22.99 -4.66 -7.01
C ASP A 362 -23.34 -3.26 -7.55
N TRP A 363 -22.31 -2.49 -7.84
CA TRP A 363 -22.45 -1.17 -8.44
C TRP A 363 -23.15 -1.20 -9.81
N LYS A 364 -23.02 -2.29 -10.56
CA LYS A 364 -23.66 -2.45 -11.86
C LYS A 364 -25.17 -2.49 -11.74
N ALA A 365 -25.68 -3.28 -10.78
CA ALA A 365 -27.11 -3.32 -10.49
C ALA A 365 -27.61 -1.99 -9.90
N GLN A 366 -26.79 -1.30 -9.11
CA GLN A 366 -27.13 0.01 -8.57
C GLN A 366 -27.17 1.10 -9.67
N ALA A 367 -26.22 1.08 -10.58
CA ALA A 367 -26.19 2.00 -11.73
C ALA A 367 -27.41 1.81 -12.65
N ALA A 368 -27.88 0.57 -12.84
CA ALA A 368 -29.05 0.27 -13.65
C ALA A 368 -30.38 0.74 -13.01
N LYS A 369 -30.40 1.04 -11.72
CA LYS A 369 -31.58 1.49 -10.97
C LYS A 369 -31.70 3.02 -10.84
N ARG A 370 -30.69 3.77 -11.27
CA ARG A 370 -30.74 5.24 -11.28
C ARG A 370 -31.41 5.70 -12.57
N PRO A 371 -32.48 6.54 -12.50
CA PRO A 371 -33.18 7.03 -13.66
C PRO A 371 -32.32 7.96 -14.53
#